data_631a98521b3f0b15ec5c1a00233d71f1
#
_entry.id   631a98521b3f0b15ec5c1a00233d71f1
#
_cell.length_a   1.000
_cell.length_b   1.000
_cell.length_c   1.000
_cell.angle_alpha   90.00
_cell.angle_beta   90.00
_cell.angle_gamma   90.00
#
_symmetry.space_group_name_H-M   'P 1'
#
loop_
_entity.id
_entity.type
_entity.pdbx_description
1 polymer ?
#
loop_
_entity_poly.entity_id
_entity_poly.type
_entity_poly.pdbx_seq_one_letter_code
_entity_poly.pdbx_strand_id
1 'polypeptide(L)'
;MRRIFQAPAMARYIAEEIEPGHQCDNDDDLLDFIRRRCSTTYHPVGTCRMGQDQKAVVDERLRVRGFAGLRVVDASIMPAVVSGNTNAATIMIGEKGADMILEDAKGLH
;
A
#
# COMPACT_ATOMS: atom_id res chain seq x y z
N MET A 1 16.88 -9.70 -6.48
CA MET A 1 17.87 -8.76 -5.92
C MET A 1 19.31 -9.27 -6.06
N ARG A 2 19.71 -10.47 -5.57
CA ARG A 2 21.08 -11.02 -5.68
C ARG A 2 21.68 -10.95 -7.08
N ARG A 3 20.91 -11.36 -8.12
CA ARG A 3 21.37 -11.24 -9.52
C ARG A 3 21.76 -9.82 -9.95
N ILE A 4 21.11 -8.81 -9.40
CA ILE A 4 21.44 -7.40 -9.66
C ILE A 4 22.75 -7.04 -8.96
N PHE A 5 22.90 -7.43 -7.69
CA PHE A 5 24.11 -7.14 -6.90
C PHE A 5 25.35 -7.87 -7.42
N GLN A 6 25.17 -9.05 -8.03
CA GLN A 6 26.25 -9.82 -8.67
C GLN A 6 26.62 -9.34 -10.07
N ALA A 7 25.85 -8.41 -10.67
CA ALA A 7 26.20 -7.85 -11.96
C ALA A 7 27.55 -7.08 -11.87
N PRO A 8 28.45 -7.19 -12.87
CA PRO A 8 29.81 -6.60 -12.79
C PRO A 8 29.82 -5.10 -12.47
N ALA A 9 28.81 -4.36 -12.92
CA ALA A 9 28.70 -2.93 -12.65
C ALA A 9 28.41 -2.63 -11.16
N MET A 10 27.73 -3.53 -10.44
CA MET A 10 27.35 -3.38 -9.04
C MET A 10 28.29 -4.11 -8.08
N ALA A 11 28.75 -5.30 -8.46
CA ALA A 11 29.54 -6.18 -7.58
C ALA A 11 30.77 -5.48 -6.97
N ARG A 12 31.41 -4.58 -7.70
CA ARG A 12 32.57 -3.81 -7.21
C ARG A 12 32.27 -2.84 -6.04
N TYR A 13 30.99 -2.55 -5.79
CA TYR A 13 30.55 -1.66 -4.70
C TYR A 13 29.97 -2.44 -3.52
N ILE A 14 29.84 -3.77 -3.63
CA ILE A 14 29.25 -4.64 -2.62
C ILE A 14 30.39 -5.36 -1.88
N ALA A 15 30.54 -5.08 -0.60
CA ALA A 15 31.52 -5.78 0.22
C ALA A 15 31.04 -7.16 0.61
N GLU A 16 29.80 -7.25 1.14
CA GLU A 16 29.19 -8.51 1.54
C GLU A 16 27.66 -8.41 1.55
N GLU A 17 26.96 -9.54 1.51
CA GLU A 17 25.54 -9.66 1.78
C GLU A 17 25.33 -9.93 3.27
N ILE A 18 24.72 -8.98 3.98
CA ILE A 18 24.46 -9.09 5.42
C ILE A 18 23.24 -9.99 5.68
N GLU A 19 22.15 -9.76 4.98
CA GLU A 19 20.89 -10.53 5.07
C GLU A 19 20.33 -10.83 3.67
N PRO A 20 19.85 -12.05 3.41
CA PRO A 20 19.85 -13.25 4.29
C PRO A 20 21.22 -13.88 4.53
N GLY A 21 22.30 -13.48 3.85
CA GLY A 21 23.66 -13.98 3.97
C GLY A 21 23.90 -15.28 3.21
N HIS A 22 25.17 -15.71 3.17
CA HIS A 22 25.65 -16.84 2.37
C HIS A 22 25.01 -18.19 2.74
N GLN A 23 24.49 -18.33 3.99
CA GLN A 23 23.84 -19.55 4.47
C GLN A 23 22.47 -19.81 3.83
N CYS A 24 21.88 -18.81 3.20
CA CYS A 24 20.62 -18.94 2.46
C CYS A 24 20.90 -19.02 0.95
N ASP A 25 21.35 -20.19 0.48
CA ASP A 25 21.88 -20.35 -0.87
C ASP A 25 20.88 -20.99 -1.85
N ASN A 26 19.78 -21.56 -1.35
CA ASN A 26 18.73 -22.18 -2.13
C ASN A 26 17.35 -21.58 -1.80
N ASP A 27 16.35 -21.94 -2.59
CA ASP A 27 14.99 -21.39 -2.46
C ASP A 27 14.30 -21.81 -1.15
N ASP A 28 14.60 -22.99 -0.61
CA ASP A 28 14.01 -23.45 0.67
C ASP A 28 14.55 -22.64 1.84
N ASP A 29 15.84 -22.40 1.88
CA ASP A 29 16.48 -21.56 2.91
C ASP A 29 16.00 -20.11 2.82
N LEU A 30 15.86 -19.58 1.59
CA LEU A 30 15.31 -18.24 1.36
C LEU A 30 13.87 -18.15 1.82
N LEU A 31 13.03 -19.17 1.54
CA LEU A 31 11.65 -19.20 1.97
C LEU A 31 11.53 -19.26 3.50
N ASP A 32 12.36 -20.05 4.16
CA ASP A 32 12.40 -20.13 5.61
C ASP A 32 12.89 -18.82 6.24
N PHE A 33 13.90 -18.19 5.65
CA PHE A 33 14.35 -16.85 6.05
C PHE A 33 13.20 -15.83 5.93
N ILE A 34 12.49 -15.79 4.80
CA ILE A 34 11.35 -14.89 4.58
C ILE A 34 10.27 -15.12 5.64
N ARG A 35 9.90 -16.36 5.93
CA ARG A 35 8.89 -16.69 6.94
C ARG A 35 9.25 -16.18 8.33
N ARG A 36 10.54 -16.21 8.69
CA ARG A 36 11.02 -15.77 10.01
C ARG A 36 11.28 -14.27 10.10
N ARG A 37 11.59 -13.61 8.98
CA ARG A 37 12.14 -12.25 8.98
C ARG A 37 11.31 -11.24 8.19
N CYS A 38 10.27 -11.68 7.45
CA CYS A 38 9.45 -10.72 6.72
C CYS A 38 8.74 -9.77 7.68
N SER A 39 8.69 -8.51 7.30
CA SER A 39 8.08 -7.44 8.07
C SER A 39 7.25 -6.55 7.14
N THR A 40 6.41 -5.72 7.74
CA THR A 40 5.64 -4.74 6.98
C THR A 40 6.54 -3.60 6.48
N THR A 41 6.20 -3.05 5.30
CA THR A 41 6.78 -1.80 4.78
C THR A 41 5.99 -0.58 5.21
N TYR A 42 5.06 -0.73 6.17
CA TYR A 42 4.22 0.33 6.73
C TYR A 42 3.35 1.05 5.71
N HIS A 43 2.84 0.30 4.74
CA HIS A 43 1.88 0.79 3.73
C HIS A 43 0.53 0.05 3.83
N PRO A 44 -0.15 0.08 4.99
CA PRO A 44 -1.45 -0.58 5.14
C PRO A 44 -2.53 0.16 4.34
N VAL A 45 -3.39 -0.63 3.67
CA VAL A 45 -4.54 -0.12 2.90
C VAL A 45 -5.73 -1.08 3.04
N GLY A 46 -6.91 -0.67 2.61
CA GLY A 46 -8.04 -1.57 2.34
C GLY A 46 -8.96 -1.91 3.51
N THR A 47 -8.68 -1.45 4.74
CA THR A 47 -9.53 -1.75 5.91
C THR A 47 -10.91 -1.07 5.85
N CYS A 48 -11.04 0.05 5.10
CA CYS A 48 -12.29 0.72 4.79
C CYS A 48 -12.50 0.83 3.27
N ARG A 49 -12.23 -0.27 2.55
CA ARG A 49 -12.13 -0.23 1.10
C ARG A 49 -13.37 0.35 0.40
N MET A 50 -13.12 1.12 -0.62
CA MET A 50 -14.11 1.64 -1.55
C MET A 50 -14.59 0.53 -2.49
N GLY A 51 -15.85 0.58 -2.90
CA GLY A 51 -16.41 -0.34 -3.89
C GLY A 51 -17.91 -0.26 -4.01
N GLN A 52 -18.45 -1.04 -4.95
CA GLN A 52 -19.91 -1.12 -5.18
C GLN A 52 -20.54 -2.41 -4.61
N ASP A 53 -19.72 -3.38 -4.20
CA ASP A 53 -20.20 -4.62 -3.62
C ASP A 53 -20.58 -4.47 -2.12
N GLN A 54 -21.27 -5.49 -1.60
CA GLN A 54 -21.78 -5.48 -0.21
C GLN A 54 -20.70 -5.44 0.88
N LYS A 55 -19.44 -5.76 0.54
CA LYS A 55 -18.32 -5.73 1.48
C LYS A 55 -17.57 -4.38 1.46
N ALA A 56 -17.95 -3.47 0.56
CA ALA A 56 -17.37 -2.14 0.53
C ALA A 56 -17.84 -1.31 1.73
N VAL A 57 -16.91 -0.66 2.42
CA VAL A 57 -17.18 0.18 3.58
C VAL A 57 -17.63 1.57 3.16
N VAL A 58 -17.01 2.11 2.10
CA VAL A 58 -17.38 3.42 1.55
C VAL A 58 -17.79 3.32 0.08
N ASP A 59 -18.59 4.28 -0.36
CA ASP A 59 -18.98 4.46 -1.77
C ASP A 59 -17.91 5.26 -2.56
N GLU A 60 -18.19 5.54 -3.84
CA GLU A 60 -17.31 6.32 -4.72
C GLU A 60 -17.15 7.79 -4.31
N ARG A 61 -17.98 8.29 -3.39
CA ARG A 61 -17.84 9.61 -2.77
C ARG A 61 -17.27 9.54 -1.35
N LEU A 62 -16.67 8.41 -1.00
CA LEU A 62 -16.00 8.15 0.29
C LEU A 62 -16.96 8.20 1.50
N ARG A 63 -18.27 8.11 1.29
CA ARG A 63 -19.28 8.11 2.35
C ARG A 63 -19.41 6.70 2.92
N VAL A 64 -19.42 6.59 4.24
CA VAL A 64 -19.59 5.31 4.94
C VAL A 64 -21.02 4.80 4.71
N ARG A 65 -21.14 3.58 4.21
CA ARG A 65 -22.45 2.96 3.93
C ARG A 65 -23.23 2.76 5.22
N GLY A 66 -24.50 3.12 5.18
CA GLY A 66 -25.42 3.02 6.34
C GLY A 66 -25.31 4.15 7.36
N PHE A 67 -24.46 5.14 7.13
CA PHE A 67 -24.32 6.30 8.00
C PHE A 67 -24.46 7.60 7.21
N ALA A 68 -25.18 8.57 7.76
CA ALA A 68 -25.25 9.91 7.20
C ALA A 68 -24.15 10.80 7.77
N GLY A 69 -23.55 11.64 6.91
CA GLY A 69 -22.55 12.63 7.32
C GLY A 69 -21.18 12.10 7.72
N LEU A 70 -20.89 10.81 7.47
CA LEU A 70 -19.61 10.19 7.81
C LEU A 70 -18.85 9.77 6.55
N ARG A 71 -17.56 10.08 6.52
CA ARG A 71 -16.62 9.67 5.44
C ARG A 71 -15.34 9.09 6.00
N VAL A 72 -14.67 8.28 5.19
CA VAL A 72 -13.27 7.87 5.40
C VAL A 72 -12.46 8.40 4.23
N VAL A 73 -11.39 9.17 4.53
CA VAL A 73 -10.60 9.90 3.52
C VAL A 73 -9.11 9.67 3.82
N ASP A 74 -8.66 8.44 3.68
CA ASP A 74 -7.27 8.03 3.88
C ASP A 74 -6.94 6.77 3.06
N ALA A 75 -5.73 6.22 3.24
CA ALA A 75 -5.26 5.04 2.51
C ALA A 75 -6.12 3.79 2.72
N SER A 76 -6.92 3.72 3.79
CA SER A 76 -7.77 2.56 4.08
C SER A 76 -8.88 2.34 3.04
N ILE A 77 -9.24 3.39 2.28
CA ILE A 77 -10.25 3.28 1.21
C ILE A 77 -9.74 2.56 -0.04
N MET A 78 -8.43 2.41 -0.23
CA MET A 78 -7.86 1.77 -1.41
C MET A 78 -8.29 0.30 -1.49
N PRO A 79 -8.88 -0.18 -2.61
CA PRO A 79 -9.26 -1.58 -2.74
C PRO A 79 -8.08 -2.55 -2.83
N ALA A 80 -6.92 -2.05 -3.29
CA ALA A 80 -5.66 -2.79 -3.41
C ALA A 80 -4.48 -1.86 -3.19
N VAL A 81 -3.34 -2.44 -2.80
CA VAL A 81 -2.08 -1.70 -2.69
C VAL A 81 -1.64 -1.21 -4.08
N VAL A 82 -1.28 0.07 -4.18
CA VAL A 82 -0.69 0.63 -5.41
C VAL A 82 0.70 0.07 -5.66
N SER A 83 1.19 0.15 -6.90
CA SER A 83 2.49 -0.42 -7.30
C SER A 83 3.72 0.31 -6.76
N GLY A 84 3.53 1.45 -6.11
CA GLY A 84 4.58 2.25 -5.48
C GLY A 84 4.26 2.57 -4.01
N ASN A 85 5.00 3.52 -3.43
CA ASN A 85 4.72 4.02 -2.10
C ASN A 85 3.33 4.67 -2.04
N THR A 86 2.60 4.43 -0.95
CA THR A 86 1.20 4.84 -0.81
C THR A 86 1.00 6.34 -0.59
N ASN A 87 2.06 7.10 -0.25
CA ASN A 87 1.95 8.49 0.16
C ASN A 87 1.30 9.39 -0.90
N ALA A 88 1.76 9.34 -2.16
CA ALA A 88 1.22 10.17 -3.23
C ALA A 88 -0.27 9.87 -3.48
N ALA A 89 -0.66 8.59 -3.49
CA ALA A 89 -2.06 8.18 -3.62
C ALA A 89 -2.91 8.64 -2.43
N THR A 90 -2.36 8.61 -1.21
CA THR A 90 -3.04 9.06 0.01
C THR A 90 -3.27 10.57 0.00
N ILE A 91 -2.30 11.37 -0.45
CA ILE A 91 -2.45 12.81 -0.64
C ILE A 91 -3.56 13.09 -1.66
N MET A 92 -3.56 12.39 -2.80
CA MET A 92 -4.61 12.53 -3.82
C MET A 92 -6.00 12.18 -3.26
N ILE A 93 -6.13 11.15 -2.43
CA ILE A 93 -7.38 10.79 -1.76
C ILE A 93 -7.83 11.93 -0.84
N GLY A 94 -6.92 12.56 -0.10
CA GLY A 94 -7.21 13.70 0.76
C GLY A 94 -7.74 14.90 -0.02
N GLU A 95 -7.04 15.31 -1.08
CA GLU A 95 -7.44 16.41 -1.97
C GLU A 95 -8.81 16.14 -2.61
N LYS A 96 -8.98 14.93 -3.20
CA LYS A 96 -10.24 14.57 -3.84
C LYS A 96 -11.41 14.46 -2.85
N GLY A 97 -11.14 13.96 -1.65
CA GLY A 97 -12.13 13.91 -0.57
C GLY A 97 -12.56 15.29 -0.10
N ALA A 98 -11.63 16.24 0.00
CA ALA A 98 -11.94 17.63 0.32
C ALA A 98 -12.84 18.28 -0.75
N ASP A 99 -12.52 18.07 -2.04
CA ASP A 99 -13.38 18.55 -3.15
C ASP A 99 -14.80 18.00 -3.03
N MET A 100 -14.96 16.69 -2.82
CA MET A 100 -16.26 16.03 -2.69
C MET A 100 -17.07 16.58 -1.51
N ILE A 101 -16.43 16.89 -0.38
CA ILE A 101 -17.06 17.49 0.80
C ILE A 101 -17.56 18.90 0.47
N LEU A 102 -16.73 19.69 -0.19
CA LEU A 102 -17.08 21.06 -0.59
C LEU A 102 -18.21 21.09 -1.63
N GLU A 103 -18.22 20.16 -2.59
CA GLU A 103 -19.30 20.00 -3.57
C GLU A 103 -20.63 19.68 -2.87
N ASP A 104 -20.62 18.68 -1.96
CA ASP A 104 -21.83 18.27 -1.22
C ASP A 104 -22.35 19.42 -0.34
N ALA A 105 -21.47 20.20 0.29
CA ALA A 105 -21.85 21.37 1.09
C ALA A 105 -22.51 22.48 0.25
N LYS A 106 -22.19 22.55 -1.05
CA LYS A 106 -22.78 23.51 -1.98
C LYS A 106 -24.04 22.98 -2.69
N GLY A 107 -24.40 21.71 -2.46
CA GLY A 107 -25.49 21.03 -3.17
C GLY A 107 -25.19 20.75 -4.66
N LEU A 108 -23.92 20.63 -5.02
CA LEU A 108 -23.42 20.39 -6.38
C LEU A 108 -23.11 18.89 -6.60
N HIS A 109 -24.11 18.02 -6.52
CA HIS A 109 -23.94 16.56 -6.75
C HIS A 109 -25.06 15.97 -7.58
#